data_5280ccf33bfded5695e1430397e500b9
#
_entry.id   5280ccf33bfded5695e1430397e500b9
#
_cell.length_a   1.000
_cell.length_b   1.000
_cell.length_c   1.000
_cell.angle_alpha   90.00
_cell.angle_beta   90.00
_cell.angle_gamma   90.00
#
_symmetry.space_group_name_H-M   'P 1'
#
loop_
_entity.id
_entity.type
_entity.pdbx_description
1 polymer ?
#
loop_
_entity_poly.entity_id
_entity_poly.type
_entity_poly.pdbx_seq_one_letter_code
_entity_poly.pdbx_strand_id
1 'polypeptide(L)'
;MANFIVLVLDGFGIGCQSDVAAVRPADLGANTLKSLLKHQPDLNLPNLAGLGLMNAAGFESDRMKFAAAATVGRSMLTHFGADTFWGHQEIMGTRPRKSKVEPISQCVERIKPALEDAGHQTRLVKGENGRFLVVDNAMTIADNIESDPGLAINITAALDS
;
A
#
# COMPACT_ATOMS: atom_id res chain seq x y z
N MET A 1 -26.75 5.69 -18.22
CA MET A 1 -26.07 5.32 -16.95
C MET A 1 -24.82 6.18 -16.84
N ALA A 2 -24.58 6.79 -15.69
CA ALA A 2 -23.35 7.52 -15.46
C ALA A 2 -22.22 6.52 -15.18
N ASN A 3 -21.08 6.66 -15.86
CA ASN A 3 -19.88 5.87 -15.61
C ASN A 3 -19.07 6.55 -14.50
N PHE A 4 -18.55 5.76 -13.56
CA PHE A 4 -17.65 6.21 -12.51
C PHE A 4 -16.31 5.52 -12.69
N ILE A 5 -15.24 6.32 -12.71
CA ILE A 5 -13.87 5.83 -12.89
C ILE A 5 -13.05 6.26 -11.69
N VAL A 6 -12.38 5.30 -11.05
CA VAL A 6 -11.39 5.54 -10.01
C VAL A 6 -10.01 5.31 -10.61
N LEU A 7 -9.17 6.33 -10.57
CA LEU A 7 -7.76 6.23 -10.95
C LEU A 7 -6.91 6.35 -9.69
N VAL A 8 -6.25 5.27 -9.32
CA VAL A 8 -5.31 5.24 -8.19
C VAL A 8 -3.90 5.43 -8.70
N LEU A 9 -3.20 6.41 -8.16
CA LEU A 9 -1.76 6.61 -8.38
C LEU A 9 -1.01 5.89 -7.26
N ASP A 10 -0.58 4.68 -7.53
CA ASP A 10 0.11 3.85 -6.56
C ASP A 10 1.46 4.45 -6.15
N GLY A 11 1.82 4.32 -4.88
CA GLY A 11 3.05 4.90 -4.33
C GLY A 11 3.10 6.44 -4.30
N PHE A 12 2.02 7.16 -4.70
CA PHE A 12 1.99 8.62 -4.77
C PHE A 12 1.19 9.23 -3.61
N GLY A 13 1.87 9.54 -2.51
CA GLY A 13 1.26 10.13 -1.32
C GLY A 13 1.43 11.65 -1.23
N ILE A 14 0.40 12.35 -0.72
CA ILE A 14 0.42 13.79 -0.43
C ILE A 14 0.40 14.10 1.07
N GLY A 15 0.72 13.15 1.90
CA GLY A 15 0.78 13.24 3.35
C GLY A 15 0.87 11.88 4.01
N CYS A 16 0.88 11.85 5.33
CA CYS A 16 0.86 10.64 6.14
C CYS A 16 -0.45 10.54 6.95
N GLN A 17 -0.77 9.33 7.38
CA GLN A 17 -1.94 9.03 8.19
C GLN A 17 -1.77 9.56 9.62
N SER A 18 -2.89 9.76 10.33
CA SER A 18 -2.89 10.27 11.70
C SER A 18 -2.24 9.35 12.73
N ASP A 19 -2.23 8.05 12.45
CA ASP A 19 -1.66 7.00 13.32
C ASP A 19 -0.18 6.70 13.03
N VAL A 20 0.43 7.36 12.04
CA VAL A 20 1.82 7.11 11.62
C VAL A 20 2.82 7.18 12.77
N ALA A 21 2.62 8.11 13.70
CA ALA A 21 3.50 8.26 14.85
C ALA A 21 3.51 7.03 15.77
N ALA A 22 2.39 6.31 15.83
CA ALA A 22 2.25 5.09 16.63
C ALA A 22 2.70 3.84 15.88
N VAL A 23 2.53 3.80 14.55
CA VAL A 23 2.75 2.62 13.72
C VAL A 23 4.15 2.61 13.11
N ARG A 24 4.56 3.72 12.51
CA ARG A 24 5.84 3.89 11.82
C ARG A 24 6.41 5.30 12.05
N PRO A 25 6.97 5.59 13.22
CA PRO A 25 7.46 6.94 13.56
C PRO A 25 8.46 7.51 12.55
N ALA A 26 9.22 6.65 11.86
CA ALA A 26 10.16 7.06 10.82
C ALA A 26 9.48 7.69 9.58
N ASP A 27 8.20 7.41 9.36
CA ASP A 27 7.42 7.94 8.24
C ASP A 27 6.66 9.23 8.61
N LEU A 28 6.91 9.78 9.80
CA LEU A 28 6.27 11.01 10.22
C LEU A 28 6.63 12.16 9.27
N GLY A 29 5.60 12.79 8.70
CA GLY A 29 5.78 13.84 7.70
C GLY A 29 6.05 13.33 6.28
N ALA A 30 5.96 12.02 6.02
CA ALA A 30 6.10 11.45 4.68
C ALA A 30 5.15 12.13 3.69
N ASN A 31 5.68 12.52 2.53
CA ASN A 31 4.93 13.16 1.46
C ASN A 31 5.70 13.01 0.14
N THR A 32 5.25 12.09 -0.70
CA THR A 32 5.91 11.77 -1.97
C THR A 32 5.98 12.98 -2.89
N LEU A 33 4.89 13.75 -3.01
CA LEU A 33 4.87 14.94 -3.87
C LEU A 33 5.89 15.98 -3.41
N LYS A 34 6.00 16.25 -2.10
CA LYS A 34 7.03 17.19 -1.57
C LYS A 34 8.44 16.68 -1.84
N SER A 35 8.66 15.38 -1.69
CA SER A 35 9.97 14.77 -1.96
C SER A 35 10.34 14.88 -3.44
N LEU A 36 9.39 14.60 -4.33
CA LEU A 36 9.60 14.77 -5.78
C LEU A 36 9.93 16.21 -6.14
N LEU A 37 9.18 17.18 -5.67
CA LEU A 37 9.41 18.60 -5.95
C LEU A 37 10.72 19.12 -5.35
N LYS A 38 11.17 18.54 -4.24
CA LYS A 38 12.49 18.85 -3.67
C LYS A 38 13.64 18.40 -4.58
N HIS A 39 13.51 17.22 -5.21
CA HIS A 39 14.55 16.65 -6.06
C HIS A 39 14.41 17.06 -7.53
N GLN A 40 13.21 17.43 -7.96
CA GLN A 40 12.86 17.86 -9.30
C GLN A 40 12.00 19.13 -9.21
N PRO A 41 12.59 20.31 -8.93
CA PRO A 41 11.85 21.57 -8.79
C PRO A 41 11.04 21.96 -10.03
N ASP A 42 11.52 21.59 -11.21
CA ASP A 42 10.86 21.83 -12.50
C ASP A 42 9.77 20.82 -12.86
N LEU A 43 9.46 19.88 -11.97
CA LEU A 43 8.39 18.90 -12.20
C LEU A 43 7.08 19.60 -12.54
N ASN A 44 6.51 19.24 -13.68
CA ASN A 44 5.24 19.79 -14.16
C ASN A 44 4.31 18.65 -14.58
N LEU A 45 3.19 18.55 -13.93
CA LEU A 45 2.12 17.55 -14.14
C LEU A 45 0.82 18.30 -14.46
N PRO A 46 0.70 18.93 -15.65
CA PRO A 46 -0.38 19.88 -15.92
C PRO A 46 -1.77 19.25 -15.83
N ASN A 47 -1.94 18.01 -16.25
CA ASN A 47 -3.23 17.32 -16.16
C ASN A 47 -3.63 17.07 -14.71
N LEU A 48 -2.72 16.58 -13.86
CA LEU A 48 -2.99 16.36 -12.44
C LEU A 48 -3.19 17.70 -11.71
N ALA A 49 -2.41 18.72 -12.05
CA ALA A 49 -2.61 20.06 -11.49
C ALA A 49 -4.00 20.60 -11.86
N GLY A 50 -4.42 20.46 -13.14
CA GLY A 50 -5.76 20.83 -13.59
C GLY A 50 -6.89 20.05 -12.91
N LEU A 51 -6.66 18.83 -12.52
CA LEU A 51 -7.58 18.01 -11.70
C LEU A 51 -7.55 18.35 -10.21
N GLY A 52 -6.68 19.26 -9.78
CA GLY A 52 -6.64 19.76 -8.40
C GLY A 52 -5.60 19.09 -7.49
N LEU A 53 -4.55 18.49 -8.05
CA LEU A 53 -3.47 17.90 -7.25
C LEU A 53 -2.93 18.87 -6.20
N MET A 54 -2.63 20.11 -6.60
CA MET A 54 -2.06 21.11 -5.68
C MET A 54 -3.09 21.57 -4.64
N ASN A 55 -4.37 21.66 -5.04
CA ASN A 55 -5.48 21.95 -4.10
C ASN A 55 -5.58 20.86 -3.03
N ALA A 56 -5.53 19.58 -3.43
CA ALA A 56 -5.51 18.46 -2.51
C ALA A 56 -4.25 18.44 -1.64
N ALA A 57 -3.09 18.79 -2.20
CA ALA A 57 -1.83 18.88 -1.46
C ALA A 57 -1.79 20.03 -0.47
N GLY A 58 -2.53 21.14 -0.74
CA GLY A 58 -2.60 22.32 0.11
C GLY A 58 -1.41 23.27 -0.01
N PHE A 59 -0.65 23.16 -1.11
CA PHE A 59 0.45 24.06 -1.44
C PHE A 59 0.64 24.12 -2.96
N GLU A 60 1.37 25.14 -3.45
CA GLU A 60 1.72 25.31 -4.85
C GLU A 60 3.21 25.07 -5.08
N SER A 61 3.60 24.77 -6.31
CA SER A 61 4.97 24.81 -6.76
C SER A 61 5.15 25.94 -7.80
N ASP A 62 6.39 26.15 -8.26
CA ASP A 62 6.64 27.14 -9.30
C ASP A 62 5.90 26.81 -10.61
N ARG A 63 5.79 25.54 -10.94
CA ARG A 63 5.20 25.04 -12.18
C ARG A 63 3.74 24.62 -12.08
N MET A 64 3.22 24.36 -10.86
CA MET A 64 1.86 23.87 -10.67
C MET A 64 1.14 24.72 -9.64
N LYS A 65 0.00 25.31 -10.04
CA LYS A 65 -0.83 26.20 -9.25
C LYS A 65 -2.14 25.55 -8.86
N PHE A 66 -2.89 26.17 -7.95
CA PHE A 66 -4.23 25.73 -7.62
C PHE A 66 -5.16 25.81 -8.83
N ALA A 67 -5.94 24.79 -9.08
CA ALA A 67 -6.95 24.77 -10.11
C ALA A 67 -8.25 25.40 -9.59
N ALA A 68 -8.75 26.43 -10.27
CA ALA A 68 -9.95 27.17 -9.84
C ALA A 68 -11.23 26.34 -9.92
N ALA A 69 -11.31 25.39 -10.88
CA ALA A 69 -12.51 24.60 -11.15
C ALA A 69 -12.45 23.17 -10.59
N ALA A 70 -11.38 22.80 -9.89
CA ALA A 70 -11.23 21.45 -9.37
C ALA A 70 -12.08 21.25 -8.10
N THR A 71 -12.78 20.14 -8.03
CA THR A 71 -13.39 19.64 -6.79
C THR A 71 -12.45 18.65 -6.14
N VAL A 72 -11.96 18.96 -4.96
CA VAL A 72 -10.99 18.15 -4.25
C VAL A 72 -11.46 17.84 -2.83
N GLY A 73 -10.99 16.73 -2.30
CA GLY A 73 -11.19 16.34 -0.93
C GLY A 73 -10.01 15.55 -0.41
N ARG A 74 -9.94 15.38 0.89
CA ARG A 74 -9.01 14.48 1.58
C ARG A 74 -9.82 13.55 2.44
N SER A 75 -9.47 12.28 2.41
CA SER A 75 -9.99 11.28 3.33
C SER A 75 -8.84 10.61 4.05
N MET A 76 -9.11 10.20 5.28
CA MET A 76 -8.20 9.33 6.02
C MET A 76 -8.73 7.91 5.90
N LEU A 77 -7.82 6.95 5.82
CA LEU A 77 -8.19 5.55 5.94
C LEU A 77 -8.65 5.27 7.38
N THR A 78 -9.57 4.37 7.57
CA THR A 78 -10.14 4.05 8.90
C THR A 78 -9.49 2.85 9.55
N HIS A 79 -8.81 1.99 8.77
CA HIS A 79 -8.01 0.92 9.35
C HIS A 79 -6.76 1.47 10.02
N PHE A 80 -6.28 0.76 11.01
CA PHE A 80 -5.07 1.10 11.73
C PHE A 80 -3.85 0.48 11.06
N GLY A 81 -2.81 1.26 10.86
CA GLY A 81 -1.53 0.80 10.34
C GLY A 81 -1.38 0.99 8.82
N ALA A 82 -0.16 0.75 8.35
CA ALA A 82 0.20 0.83 6.94
C ALA A 82 -0.08 -0.52 6.26
N ASP A 83 -1.28 -0.69 5.76
CA ASP A 83 -1.71 -1.90 5.08
C ASP A 83 -2.30 -1.57 3.71
N THR A 84 -1.58 -1.92 2.67
CA THR A 84 -1.96 -1.66 1.27
C THR A 84 -3.25 -2.39 0.89
N PHE A 85 -3.41 -3.63 1.32
CA PHE A 85 -4.59 -4.43 0.98
C PHE A 85 -5.86 -3.79 1.56
N TRP A 86 -5.87 -3.48 2.84
CA TRP A 86 -7.01 -2.82 3.49
C TRP A 86 -7.26 -1.42 2.96
N GLY A 87 -6.20 -0.66 2.64
CA GLY A 87 -6.33 0.65 2.03
C GLY A 87 -7.07 0.61 0.70
N HIS A 88 -6.74 -0.32 -0.19
CA HIS A 88 -7.44 -0.51 -1.47
C HIS A 88 -8.88 -0.97 -1.26
N GLN A 89 -9.14 -1.85 -0.31
CA GLN A 89 -10.50 -2.28 0.04
C GLN A 89 -11.36 -1.10 0.54
N GLU A 90 -10.80 -0.22 1.35
CA GLU A 90 -11.49 0.99 1.83
C GLU A 90 -11.84 1.96 0.70
N ILE A 91 -10.92 2.19 -0.25
CA ILE A 91 -11.19 3.01 -1.44
C ILE A 91 -12.41 2.47 -2.21
N MET A 92 -12.59 1.15 -2.23
CA MET A 92 -13.74 0.49 -2.86
C MET A 92 -14.99 0.42 -1.96
N GLY A 93 -14.97 1.05 -0.79
CA GLY A 93 -16.12 1.15 0.12
C GLY A 93 -16.26 0.04 1.15
N THR A 94 -15.27 -0.85 1.25
CA THR A 94 -15.25 -1.90 2.28
C THR A 94 -14.84 -1.28 3.63
N ARG A 95 -15.36 -1.84 4.72
CA ARG A 95 -14.89 -1.50 6.07
C ARG A 95 -13.95 -2.59 6.57
N PRO A 96 -12.64 -2.36 6.54
CA PRO A 96 -11.67 -3.37 6.96
C PRO A 96 -11.77 -3.63 8.46
N ARG A 97 -11.48 -4.87 8.83
CA ARG A 97 -11.28 -5.24 10.24
C ARG A 97 -9.87 -4.80 10.67
N LYS A 98 -9.60 -4.86 11.96
CA LYS A 98 -8.25 -4.62 12.47
C LYS A 98 -7.30 -5.65 11.88
N SER A 99 -6.26 -5.16 11.20
CA SER A 99 -5.22 -6.03 10.62
C SER A 99 -4.52 -6.82 11.73
N LYS A 100 -4.31 -8.11 11.48
CA LYS A 100 -3.34 -8.89 12.26
C LYS A 100 -1.98 -8.67 11.61
N VAL A 101 -1.05 -8.08 12.35
CA VAL A 101 0.33 -7.93 11.89
C VAL A 101 1.13 -9.09 12.47
N GLU A 102 1.31 -10.13 11.69
CA GLU A 102 2.11 -11.31 12.07
C GLU A 102 3.24 -11.48 11.05
N PRO A 103 4.51 -11.48 11.49
CA PRO A 103 5.62 -11.77 10.58
C PRO A 103 5.46 -13.17 9.96
N ILE A 104 5.65 -13.26 8.65
CA ILE A 104 5.53 -14.53 7.91
C ILE A 104 6.45 -15.59 8.46
N SER A 105 7.64 -15.21 8.90
CA SER A 105 8.61 -16.10 9.56
C SER A 105 8.05 -16.84 10.79
N GLN A 106 7.06 -16.25 11.46
CA GLN A 106 6.37 -16.85 12.62
C GLN A 106 5.16 -17.70 12.22
N CYS A 107 4.63 -17.49 11.01
CA CYS A 107 3.41 -18.14 10.52
C CYS A 107 3.69 -19.25 9.50
N VAL A 108 4.95 -19.54 9.16
CA VAL A 108 5.34 -20.47 8.11
C VAL A 108 4.69 -21.85 8.28
N GLU A 109 4.66 -22.37 9.49
CA GLU A 109 4.10 -23.71 9.77
C GLU A 109 2.58 -23.79 9.51
N ARG A 110 1.88 -22.66 9.52
CA ARG A 110 0.45 -22.54 9.20
C ARG A 110 0.24 -22.27 7.71
N ILE A 111 1.04 -21.37 7.13
CA ILE A 111 0.92 -20.95 5.73
C ILE A 111 1.31 -22.07 4.78
N LYS A 112 2.39 -22.79 5.07
CA LYS A 112 2.94 -23.82 4.19
C LYS A 112 1.90 -24.90 3.82
N PRO A 113 1.23 -25.58 4.75
CA PRO A 113 0.22 -26.57 4.41
C PRO A 113 -0.93 -26.01 3.57
N ALA A 114 -1.41 -24.80 3.91
CA ALA A 114 -2.50 -24.19 3.19
C ALA A 114 -2.16 -23.83 1.74
N LEU A 115 -0.92 -23.44 1.48
CA LEU A 115 -0.44 -23.24 0.11
C LEU A 115 -0.32 -24.56 -0.65
N GLU A 116 0.16 -25.63 0.00
CA GLU A 116 0.25 -26.96 -0.58
C GLU A 116 -1.14 -27.54 -0.90
N ASP A 117 -2.12 -27.32 -0.03
CA ASP A 117 -3.51 -27.69 -0.26
C ASP A 117 -4.14 -26.90 -1.43
N ALA A 118 -3.70 -25.66 -1.64
CA ALA A 118 -4.08 -24.84 -2.77
C ALA A 118 -3.35 -25.22 -4.09
N GLY A 119 -2.45 -26.20 -4.05
CA GLY A 119 -1.74 -26.71 -5.21
C GLY A 119 -0.35 -26.10 -5.49
N HIS A 120 0.15 -25.27 -4.59
CA HIS A 120 1.49 -24.70 -4.71
C HIS A 120 2.57 -25.65 -4.23
N GLN A 121 3.74 -25.62 -4.87
CA GLN A 121 4.94 -26.28 -4.36
C GLN A 121 5.66 -25.34 -3.40
N THR A 122 5.95 -25.81 -2.19
CA THR A 122 6.60 -24.97 -1.19
C THR A 122 7.93 -25.56 -0.71
N ARG A 123 8.90 -24.69 -0.46
CA ARG A 123 10.19 -25.06 0.08
C ARG A 123 10.64 -24.05 1.15
N LEU A 124 10.87 -24.54 2.35
CA LEU A 124 11.39 -23.71 3.44
C LEU A 124 12.91 -23.55 3.29
N VAL A 125 13.36 -22.30 3.34
CA VAL A 125 14.78 -21.93 3.28
C VAL A 125 15.16 -21.18 4.56
N LYS A 126 16.31 -21.53 5.11
CA LYS A 126 16.89 -20.82 6.25
C LYS A 126 17.88 -19.79 5.74
N GLY A 127 17.60 -18.51 6.00
CA GLY A 127 18.51 -17.39 5.75
C GLY A 127 19.18 -16.88 7.02
N GLU A 128 20.04 -15.90 6.88
CA GLU A 128 20.74 -15.26 8.01
C GLU A 128 19.76 -14.59 9.00
N ASN A 129 18.70 -14.00 8.49
CA ASN A 129 17.71 -13.25 9.28
C ASN A 129 16.41 -14.02 9.56
N GLY A 130 16.42 -15.35 9.45
CA GLY A 130 15.26 -16.17 9.74
C GLY A 130 14.91 -17.18 8.65
N ARG A 131 13.69 -17.72 8.73
CA ARG A 131 13.16 -18.67 7.75
C ARG A 131 12.26 -17.95 6.77
N PHE A 132 12.30 -18.35 5.51
CA PHE A 132 11.41 -17.86 4.48
C PHE A 132 10.95 -19.01 3.58
N LEU A 133 9.82 -18.81 2.93
CA LEU A 133 9.18 -19.79 2.10
C LEU A 133 9.41 -19.47 0.62
N VAL A 134 9.85 -20.43 -0.16
CA VAL A 134 9.90 -20.33 -1.62
C VAL A 134 8.71 -21.10 -2.18
N VAL A 135 7.92 -20.47 -3.02
CA VAL A 135 6.71 -21.00 -3.63
C VAL A 135 6.93 -21.15 -5.13
N ASP A 136 6.60 -22.31 -5.68
CA ASP A 136 6.69 -22.67 -7.09
C ASP A 136 8.07 -22.41 -7.73
N ASN A 137 9.12 -22.47 -6.92
CA ASN A 137 10.51 -22.17 -7.29
C ASN A 137 10.76 -20.76 -7.88
N ALA A 138 9.78 -19.89 -7.83
CA ALA A 138 9.81 -18.57 -8.44
C ALA A 138 9.69 -17.44 -7.42
N MET A 139 8.83 -17.59 -6.42
CA MET A 139 8.51 -16.54 -5.48
C MET A 139 9.02 -16.84 -4.09
N THR A 140 9.68 -15.86 -3.48
CA THR A 140 10.12 -15.92 -2.09
C THR A 140 9.18 -15.12 -1.22
N ILE A 141 8.64 -15.74 -0.17
CA ILE A 141 7.80 -15.08 0.83
C ILE A 141 8.62 -14.87 2.09
N ALA A 142 8.78 -13.61 2.44
CA ALA A 142 9.42 -13.17 3.67
C ALA A 142 8.71 -11.90 4.18
N ASP A 143 9.05 -11.48 5.39
CA ASP A 143 8.36 -10.38 6.07
C ASP A 143 8.34 -9.05 5.31
N ASN A 144 9.25 -8.86 4.35
CA ASN A 144 9.41 -7.61 3.59
C ASN A 144 9.25 -7.79 2.07
N ILE A 145 8.70 -8.90 1.62
CA ILE A 145 8.54 -9.19 0.19
C ILE A 145 7.05 -9.27 -0.13
N GLU A 146 6.62 -8.45 -1.08
CA GLU A 146 5.26 -8.52 -1.61
C GLU A 146 5.10 -9.79 -2.47
N SER A 147 3.98 -10.46 -2.30
CA SER A 147 3.56 -11.58 -3.14
C SER A 147 2.65 -11.11 -4.27
N ASP A 148 2.53 -11.91 -5.33
CA ASP A 148 1.50 -11.64 -6.33
C ASP A 148 0.08 -11.78 -5.72
N PRO A 149 -0.95 -11.20 -6.37
CA PRO A 149 -2.30 -11.14 -5.79
C PRO A 149 -2.92 -12.52 -5.50
N GLY A 150 -2.67 -13.51 -6.33
CA GLY A 150 -3.20 -14.86 -6.12
C GLY A 150 -2.60 -15.54 -4.89
N LEU A 151 -1.30 -15.44 -4.74
CA LEU A 151 -0.59 -15.97 -3.58
C LEU A 151 -0.94 -15.20 -2.31
N ALA A 152 -1.10 -13.88 -2.38
CA ALA A 152 -1.54 -13.06 -1.26
C ALA A 152 -2.91 -13.49 -0.73
N ILE A 153 -3.86 -13.81 -1.60
CA ILE A 153 -5.19 -14.33 -1.22
C ILE A 153 -5.05 -15.64 -0.46
N ASN A 154 -4.24 -16.57 -0.95
CA ASN A 154 -4.04 -17.87 -0.29
C ASN A 154 -3.37 -17.72 1.06
N ILE A 155 -2.39 -16.84 1.19
CA ILE A 155 -1.74 -16.53 2.47
C ILE A 155 -2.73 -15.92 3.45
N THR A 156 -3.53 -14.95 3.00
CA THR A 156 -4.55 -14.31 3.85
C THR A 156 -5.56 -15.32 4.35
N ALA A 157 -6.06 -16.19 3.49
CA ALA A 157 -6.98 -17.27 3.88
C ALA A 157 -6.37 -18.21 4.93
N ALA A 158 -5.08 -18.55 4.79
CA ALA A 158 -4.35 -19.36 5.76
C ALA A 158 -4.12 -18.66 7.12
N LEU A 159 -4.04 -17.34 7.11
CA LEU A 159 -3.85 -16.57 8.35
C LEU A 159 -5.16 -16.33 9.10
N ASP A 160 -6.29 -16.32 8.39
CA ASP A 160 -7.63 -16.11 8.97
C ASP A 160 -8.28 -17.42 9.49
N SER A 161 -7.73 -18.58 9.15
CA SER A 161 -8.19 -19.89 9.63
C SER A 161 -7.61 -20.20 11.01
#